data_4bf47c167cc986db08cd99e381bc8424
#
_entry.id   4bf47c167cc986db08cd99e381bc8424
#
_cell.length_a   1.000
_cell.length_b   1.000
_cell.length_c   1.000
_cell.angle_alpha   90.00
_cell.angle_beta   90.00
_cell.angle_gamma   90.00
#
_symmetry.space_group_name_H-M   'P 1'
#
loop_
_entity.id
_entity.type
_entity.pdbx_description
1 polymer ?
#
loop_
_entity_poly.entity_id
_entity_poly.type
_entity_poly.pdbx_seq_one_letter_code
_entity_poly.pdbx_strand_id
1 'polypeptide(L)'
;MTCLKRSSSTVPSYQAMAYIKIWCILGLGALVSLSRAHNDFFTSIGQMTDLLYTEKDLVTSLKDYIKAEESKLGEIKRWAEKLDRLTETATKDPEGFLGHPVNAFKLMKRLNTEWLELENLVLKDMSDGFISNLTIQRQHLPNDEDQTGAAKALIRLQDTYKLDAETISRGNLPGVKHKTSLTAEDCYELGKVAYTDTDYYHTEVWMEQALKQLDAGEVSTIDKITVLDYLSYAVYQQGDLDKALELTKRLLKLDPEHQRANGNLRYFEYMMADQKKEKSSLAQKTEENKSGDVSQTKRERPKDYLPERQKYEKLCRGEGIKLTPRRQKSLFCRYSDANRNPSYVLKPVKQQDEWDKPRIIRYIDIISDQEIERVKELAKPRLRRATISNPITGVLETAHYRISKSAWLSGYEDPVINRINQRIQDLTGLDVSTAEELQVANYGVGGQYEPHFDFGRKDEPDAFKELGTGNRIATWLFYMSDVAAGGATVFPEVGAAVWPQKGTAVFWYNLFPSGEGDYSTRHAACPVLVGNKWVSNKWIHERGQEFRRRCNLSEFD
;
A
#
# COMPACT_ATOMS: atom_id res chain seq x y z
N MET A 1 -42.39 -2.81 -71.12
CA MET A 1 -43.30 -2.11 -70.20
C MET A 1 -42.72 -2.06 -68.86
N THR A 2 -42.19 -0.98 -68.51
CA THR A 2 -41.38 -0.48 -67.47
C THR A 2 -42.15 -0.12 -66.20
N CYS A 3 -41.65 -0.38 -65.03
CA CYS A 3 -42.06 0.35 -63.85
C CYS A 3 -40.86 0.56 -62.92
N LEU A 4 -40.37 1.78 -62.92
CA LEU A 4 -39.38 2.34 -62.00
C LEU A 4 -39.99 2.46 -60.60
N LYS A 5 -39.31 1.93 -59.56
CA LYS A 5 -39.58 2.28 -58.17
C LYS A 5 -38.49 3.24 -57.68
N ARG A 6 -38.89 4.45 -57.32
CA ARG A 6 -38.13 5.47 -56.60
C ARG A 6 -37.79 4.97 -55.20
N SER A 7 -36.53 5.03 -54.83
CA SER A 7 -36.10 4.93 -53.46
C SER A 7 -36.18 6.31 -52.78
N SER A 8 -36.98 6.44 -51.76
CA SER A 8 -37.04 7.62 -50.91
C SER A 8 -35.91 7.58 -49.90
N SER A 9 -34.97 8.49 -50.02
CA SER A 9 -33.96 8.77 -49.00
C SER A 9 -34.60 9.54 -47.84
N THR A 10 -34.80 8.90 -46.71
CA THR A 10 -35.19 9.58 -45.46
C THR A 10 -33.96 10.18 -44.80
N VAL A 11 -33.89 11.50 -44.79
CA VAL A 11 -32.93 12.27 -43.99
C VAL A 11 -33.30 12.11 -42.51
N PRO A 12 -32.36 11.73 -41.60
CA PRO A 12 -32.68 11.65 -40.19
C PRO A 12 -33.02 13.02 -39.63
N SER A 13 -34.06 13.12 -38.81
CA SER A 13 -34.50 14.37 -38.20
C SER A 13 -33.43 14.94 -37.26
N TYR A 14 -33.37 16.25 -37.16
CA TYR A 14 -32.44 16.99 -36.26
C TYR A 14 -32.46 16.50 -34.79
N GLN A 15 -33.56 15.97 -34.32
CA GLN A 15 -33.70 15.35 -33.01
C GLN A 15 -32.89 14.06 -32.86
N ALA A 16 -32.82 13.19 -33.86
CA ALA A 16 -32.04 11.95 -33.80
C ALA A 16 -30.53 12.23 -33.74
N MET A 17 -30.04 13.26 -34.44
CA MET A 17 -28.64 13.68 -34.38
C MET A 17 -28.27 14.33 -33.04
N ALA A 18 -29.19 15.00 -32.38
CA ALA A 18 -28.95 15.55 -31.02
C ALA A 18 -28.82 14.45 -29.97
N TYR A 19 -29.65 13.41 -30.03
CA TYR A 19 -29.56 12.27 -29.14
C TYR A 19 -28.27 11.47 -29.34
N ILE A 20 -27.83 11.24 -30.57
CA ILE A 20 -26.55 10.54 -30.84
C ILE A 20 -25.37 11.35 -30.31
N LYS A 21 -25.37 12.68 -30.46
CA LYS A 21 -24.32 13.55 -29.88
C LYS A 21 -24.31 13.52 -28.34
N ILE A 22 -25.48 13.52 -27.70
CA ILE A 22 -25.60 13.43 -26.24
C ILE A 22 -25.11 12.07 -25.73
N TRP A 23 -25.46 10.97 -26.41
CA TRP A 23 -24.96 9.64 -26.05
C TRP A 23 -23.46 9.47 -26.31
N CYS A 24 -22.90 10.07 -27.35
CA CYS A 24 -21.45 10.09 -27.57
C CYS A 24 -20.71 10.92 -26.50
N ILE A 25 -21.28 12.06 -26.06
CA ILE A 25 -20.68 12.88 -24.99
C ILE A 25 -20.80 12.19 -23.64
N LEU A 26 -21.91 11.54 -23.33
CA LEU A 26 -22.07 10.74 -22.12
C LEU A 26 -21.20 9.48 -22.14
N GLY A 27 -21.04 8.83 -23.29
CA GLY A 27 -20.14 7.70 -23.49
C GLY A 27 -18.65 8.08 -23.36
N LEU A 28 -18.24 9.24 -23.89
CA LEU A 28 -16.89 9.77 -23.71
C LEU A 28 -16.65 10.24 -22.25
N GLY A 29 -17.64 10.82 -21.60
CA GLY A 29 -17.59 11.18 -20.18
C GLY A 29 -17.46 9.95 -19.28
N ALA A 30 -18.16 8.86 -19.58
CA ALA A 30 -18.05 7.58 -18.87
C ALA A 30 -16.71 6.87 -19.14
N LEU A 31 -16.15 6.98 -20.35
CA LEU A 31 -14.82 6.43 -20.68
C LEU A 31 -13.67 7.23 -20.06
N VAL A 32 -13.84 8.54 -19.86
CA VAL A 32 -12.84 9.38 -19.18
C VAL A 32 -12.86 9.17 -17.66
N SER A 33 -14.01 8.79 -17.07
CA SER A 33 -14.08 8.43 -15.65
C SER A 33 -13.56 7.02 -15.34
N LEU A 34 -13.33 6.16 -16.34
CA LEU A 34 -12.81 4.80 -16.16
C LEU A 34 -11.27 4.68 -16.21
N SER A 35 -10.54 5.78 -16.40
CA SER A 35 -9.07 5.73 -16.48
C SER A 35 -8.34 6.60 -15.45
N ARG A 36 -8.89 6.82 -14.25
CA ARG A 36 -8.06 7.13 -13.10
C ARG A 36 -7.41 5.82 -12.66
N ALA A 37 -6.29 5.49 -13.29
CA ALA A 37 -5.40 4.47 -12.76
C ALA A 37 -4.99 4.94 -11.37
N HIS A 38 -5.56 4.33 -10.32
CA HIS A 38 -5.14 4.54 -8.95
C HIS A 38 -3.64 4.29 -8.89
N ASN A 39 -2.88 5.27 -8.49
CA ASN A 39 -1.42 5.15 -8.42
C ASN A 39 -1.00 4.17 -7.32
N ASP A 40 -1.83 3.93 -6.30
CA ASP A 40 -1.58 3.00 -5.18
C ASP A 40 -0.12 3.08 -4.70
N PHE A 41 0.38 4.29 -4.39
CA PHE A 41 1.79 4.56 -4.06
C PHE A 41 2.28 3.70 -2.91
N PHE A 42 1.45 3.52 -1.88
CA PHE A 42 1.80 2.72 -0.69
C PHE A 42 2.17 1.27 -1.01
N THR A 43 1.81 0.76 -2.19
CA THR A 43 2.04 -0.63 -2.58
C THR A 43 3.43 -0.90 -3.15
N SER A 44 4.28 0.14 -3.31
CA SER A 44 5.64 0.03 -3.86
C SER A 44 6.58 1.07 -3.25
N ILE A 45 7.58 0.63 -2.48
CA ILE A 45 8.64 1.50 -1.97
C ILE A 45 9.42 2.16 -3.12
N GLY A 46 9.62 1.45 -4.23
CA GLY A 46 10.33 1.98 -5.38
C GLY A 46 9.69 3.23 -5.96
N GLN A 47 8.35 3.32 -5.96
CA GLN A 47 7.63 4.52 -6.40
C GLN A 47 7.48 5.57 -5.28
N MET A 48 7.32 5.15 -4.02
CA MET A 48 7.30 6.08 -2.89
C MET A 48 8.61 6.89 -2.78
N THR A 49 9.73 6.31 -3.20
CA THR A 49 11.01 7.04 -3.24
C THR A 49 10.95 8.26 -4.16
N ASP A 50 10.23 8.19 -5.27
CA ASP A 50 10.10 9.30 -6.21
C ASP A 50 9.30 10.47 -5.60
N LEU A 51 8.33 10.17 -4.71
CA LEU A 51 7.58 11.19 -3.99
C LEU A 51 8.45 12.05 -3.08
N LEU A 52 9.50 11.47 -2.45
CA LEU A 52 10.44 12.23 -1.63
C LEU A 52 11.21 13.28 -2.43
N TYR A 53 11.57 12.95 -3.68
CA TYR A 53 12.21 13.93 -4.56
C TYR A 53 11.24 14.99 -5.05
N THR A 54 10.00 14.61 -5.34
CA THR A 54 8.92 15.57 -5.67
C THR A 54 8.68 16.55 -4.51
N GLU A 55 8.60 16.05 -3.28
CA GLU A 55 8.47 16.89 -2.08
C GLU A 55 9.66 17.84 -1.92
N LYS A 56 10.88 17.36 -2.13
CA LYS A 56 12.09 18.18 -2.08
C LYS A 56 12.06 19.32 -3.11
N ASP A 57 11.57 19.06 -4.32
CA ASP A 57 11.43 20.07 -5.36
C ASP A 57 10.34 21.09 -5.01
N LEU A 58 9.22 20.65 -4.44
CA LEU A 58 8.17 21.54 -3.92
C LEU A 58 8.69 22.43 -2.79
N VAL A 59 9.47 21.89 -1.85
CA VAL A 59 10.11 22.66 -0.77
C VAL A 59 11.08 23.69 -1.33
N THR A 60 11.82 23.37 -2.40
CA THR A 60 12.70 24.32 -3.07
C THR A 60 11.90 25.47 -3.69
N SER A 61 10.84 25.16 -4.42
CA SER A 61 9.93 26.13 -5.02
C SER A 61 9.25 27.04 -3.97
N LEU A 62 8.87 26.47 -2.81
CA LEU A 62 8.32 27.23 -1.68
C LEU A 62 9.35 28.23 -1.12
N LYS A 63 10.62 27.83 -0.99
CA LYS A 63 11.68 28.74 -0.53
C LYS A 63 11.94 29.88 -1.52
N ASP A 64 11.85 29.61 -2.80
CA ASP A 64 11.99 30.65 -3.84
C ASP A 64 10.83 31.65 -3.77
N TYR A 65 9.62 31.18 -3.56
CA TYR A 65 8.46 32.05 -3.29
C TYR A 65 8.65 32.92 -2.05
N ILE A 66 9.07 32.32 -0.92
CA ILE A 66 9.33 33.09 0.32
C ILE A 66 10.37 34.18 0.07
N LYS A 67 11.47 33.86 -0.61
CA LYS A 67 12.52 34.83 -0.95
C LYS A 67 12.00 35.98 -1.84
N ALA A 68 11.10 35.68 -2.77
CA ALA A 68 10.50 36.68 -3.64
C ALA A 68 9.56 37.64 -2.84
N GLU A 69 8.76 37.08 -1.92
CA GLU A 69 7.91 37.87 -1.01
C GLU A 69 8.75 38.74 -0.04
N GLU A 70 9.83 38.21 0.53
CA GLU A 70 10.75 38.94 1.38
C GLU A 70 11.41 40.10 0.64
N SER A 71 11.81 39.88 -0.63
CA SER A 71 12.37 40.92 -1.50
C SER A 71 11.36 42.04 -1.76
N LYS A 72 10.11 41.69 -2.12
CA LYS A 72 9.00 42.61 -2.31
C LYS A 72 8.71 43.41 -1.04
N LEU A 73 8.63 42.71 0.10
CA LEU A 73 8.42 43.36 1.39
C LEU A 73 9.57 44.33 1.76
N GLY A 74 10.81 43.95 1.43
CA GLY A 74 11.99 44.80 1.60
C GLY A 74 11.92 46.09 0.76
N GLU A 75 11.39 46.01 -0.46
CA GLU A 75 11.16 47.17 -1.30
C GLU A 75 10.07 48.07 -0.74
N ILE A 76 8.95 47.52 -0.30
CA ILE A 76 7.85 48.24 0.34
C ILE A 76 8.33 48.98 1.61
N LYS A 77 9.15 48.31 2.45
CA LYS A 77 9.76 48.95 3.64
C LYS A 77 10.63 50.15 3.26
N ARG A 78 11.47 50.05 2.24
CA ARG A 78 12.28 51.20 1.75
C ARG A 78 11.44 52.35 1.26
N TRP A 79 10.31 52.05 0.59
CA TRP A 79 9.32 53.06 0.19
C TRP A 79 8.69 53.76 1.41
N ALA A 80 8.25 52.98 2.40
CA ALA A 80 7.67 53.53 3.61
C ALA A 80 8.63 54.46 4.34
N GLU A 81 9.89 54.05 4.54
CA GLU A 81 10.93 54.90 5.16
C GLU A 81 11.25 56.17 4.37
N LYS A 82 11.25 56.07 3.03
CA LYS A 82 11.45 57.24 2.15
C LYS A 82 10.31 58.25 2.31
N LEU A 83 9.07 57.76 2.25
CA LEU A 83 7.86 58.60 2.35
C LEU A 83 7.72 59.23 3.72
N ASP A 84 8.01 58.46 4.78
CA ASP A 84 7.93 58.93 6.17
C ASP A 84 8.88 60.14 6.41
N ARG A 85 10.16 59.97 6.04
CA ARG A 85 11.14 61.07 6.13
C ARG A 85 10.74 62.32 5.36
N LEU A 86 10.17 62.16 4.15
CA LEU A 86 9.72 63.27 3.33
C LEU A 86 8.49 63.96 3.93
N THR A 87 7.57 63.22 4.49
CA THR A 87 6.35 63.72 5.10
C THR A 87 6.65 64.41 6.42
N GLU A 88 7.51 63.81 7.27
CA GLU A 88 7.93 64.44 8.53
C GLU A 88 8.59 65.79 8.29
N THR A 89 9.43 65.92 7.26
CA THR A 89 10.06 67.19 6.92
C THR A 89 9.03 68.25 6.42
N ALA A 90 8.10 67.80 5.56
CA ALA A 90 7.10 68.71 4.97
C ALA A 90 6.05 69.15 5.98
N THR A 91 5.68 68.31 6.98
CA THR A 91 4.64 68.63 7.97
C THR A 91 5.12 69.52 9.13
N LYS A 92 6.44 69.73 9.29
CA LYS A 92 7.02 70.65 10.28
C LYS A 92 6.70 72.13 9.95
N ASP A 93 6.69 72.54 8.69
CA ASP A 93 6.30 73.84 8.17
C ASP A 93 5.67 73.67 6.77
N PRO A 94 4.38 73.33 6.69
CA PRO A 94 3.73 73.01 5.41
C PRO A 94 3.70 74.20 4.43
N GLU A 95 3.45 75.42 4.93
CA GLU A 95 3.35 76.58 4.08
C GLU A 95 4.70 77.04 3.54
N GLY A 96 5.74 77.05 4.39
CA GLY A 96 7.12 77.31 3.96
C GLY A 96 7.65 76.28 3.03
N PHE A 97 7.33 75.00 3.28
CA PHE A 97 7.74 73.88 2.39
C PHE A 97 7.08 73.96 1.01
N LEU A 98 5.78 74.20 0.94
CA LEU A 98 5.01 74.31 -0.31
C LEU A 98 5.20 75.64 -1.04
N GLY A 99 5.61 76.71 -0.32
CA GLY A 99 5.99 77.99 -0.91
C GLY A 99 7.19 77.84 -1.89
N HIS A 100 7.95 76.77 -1.81
CA HIS A 100 9.00 76.45 -2.78
C HIS A 100 8.43 75.68 -3.97
N PRO A 101 8.44 76.21 -5.22
CA PRO A 101 7.74 75.66 -6.38
C PRO A 101 8.23 74.27 -6.75
N VAL A 102 9.50 73.93 -6.50
CA VAL A 102 10.05 72.54 -6.75
C VAL A 102 9.47 71.53 -5.75
N ASN A 103 9.26 71.92 -4.50
CA ASN A 103 8.65 71.04 -3.51
C ASN A 103 7.17 70.76 -3.82
N ALA A 104 6.43 71.77 -4.22
CA ALA A 104 5.05 71.66 -4.69
C ALA A 104 4.95 70.74 -5.90
N PHE A 105 5.82 70.92 -6.91
CA PHE A 105 5.87 70.01 -8.07
C PHE A 105 6.20 68.57 -7.67
N LYS A 106 7.21 68.35 -6.82
CA LYS A 106 7.60 67.00 -6.35
C LYS A 106 6.48 66.32 -5.56
N LEU A 107 5.71 67.06 -4.77
CA LEU A 107 4.55 66.53 -4.06
C LEU A 107 3.48 66.06 -5.05
N MET A 108 3.12 66.89 -6.03
CA MET A 108 2.15 66.53 -7.07
C MET A 108 2.58 65.29 -7.85
N LYS A 109 3.84 65.25 -8.30
CA LYS A 109 4.40 64.10 -8.99
C LYS A 109 4.35 62.84 -8.12
N ARG A 110 4.74 62.92 -6.86
CA ARG A 110 4.74 61.79 -5.94
C ARG A 110 3.32 61.21 -5.75
N LEU A 111 2.36 62.09 -5.49
CA LEU A 111 0.96 61.68 -5.27
C LEU A 111 0.30 61.13 -6.54
N ASN A 112 0.69 61.64 -7.71
CA ASN A 112 0.09 61.20 -8.97
C ASN A 112 0.75 59.95 -9.57
N THR A 113 2.07 59.76 -9.44
CA THR A 113 2.79 58.67 -10.10
C THR A 113 3.47 57.69 -9.16
N GLU A 114 4.21 58.21 -8.14
CA GLU A 114 5.01 57.34 -7.27
C GLU A 114 4.11 56.44 -6.36
N TRP A 115 2.96 56.95 -5.92
CA TRP A 115 1.99 56.15 -5.17
C TRP A 115 1.35 55.05 -6.02
N LEU A 116 1.11 55.27 -7.31
CA LEU A 116 0.63 54.25 -8.23
C LEU A 116 1.67 53.16 -8.45
N GLU A 117 2.95 53.52 -8.53
CA GLU A 117 4.04 52.54 -8.60
C GLU A 117 4.11 51.66 -7.34
N LEU A 118 3.93 52.27 -6.16
CA LEU A 118 3.85 51.56 -4.88
C LEU A 118 2.64 50.62 -4.82
N GLU A 119 1.47 51.09 -5.26
CA GLU A 119 0.25 50.28 -5.34
C GLU A 119 0.48 49.05 -6.22
N ASN A 120 1.05 49.21 -7.40
CA ASN A 120 1.39 48.07 -8.31
C ASN A 120 2.37 47.11 -7.66
N LEU A 121 3.36 47.60 -6.91
CA LEU A 121 4.30 46.75 -6.18
C LEU A 121 3.59 45.95 -5.07
N VAL A 122 2.68 46.57 -4.33
CA VAL A 122 1.91 45.93 -3.26
C VAL A 122 0.98 44.84 -3.83
N LEU A 123 0.33 45.11 -4.95
CA LEU A 123 -0.61 44.20 -5.61
C LEU A 123 0.06 43.09 -6.39
N LYS A 124 1.39 43.20 -6.63
CA LYS A 124 2.13 42.16 -7.40
C LYS A 124 2.06 40.82 -6.70
N ASP A 125 1.50 39.80 -7.36
CA ASP A 125 1.47 38.45 -6.88
C ASP A 125 2.81 37.76 -7.16
N MET A 126 3.40 37.17 -6.12
CA MET A 126 4.67 36.43 -6.21
C MET A 126 4.46 34.92 -6.13
N SER A 127 3.21 34.44 -5.96
CA SER A 127 2.88 33.04 -5.75
C SER A 127 2.80 32.20 -7.03
N ASP A 128 2.66 32.84 -8.20
CA ASP A 128 2.39 32.17 -9.49
C ASP A 128 3.33 30.99 -9.80
N GLY A 129 4.62 31.18 -9.58
CA GLY A 129 5.62 30.14 -9.86
C GLY A 129 5.46 28.92 -8.96
N PHE A 130 5.24 29.13 -7.66
CA PHE A 130 5.01 28.07 -6.69
C PHE A 130 3.69 27.34 -6.94
N ILE A 131 2.59 28.10 -7.14
CA ILE A 131 1.25 27.54 -7.38
C ILE A 131 1.22 26.75 -8.69
N SER A 132 1.86 27.25 -9.74
CA SER A 132 1.97 26.53 -11.01
C SER A 132 2.71 25.20 -10.84
N ASN A 133 3.86 25.19 -10.14
CA ASN A 133 4.60 23.96 -9.87
C ASN A 133 3.76 22.99 -9.01
N LEU A 134 3.15 23.46 -7.92
CA LEU A 134 2.28 22.63 -7.08
C LEU A 134 1.12 22.03 -7.88
N THR A 135 0.51 22.79 -8.78
CA THR A 135 -0.60 22.33 -9.62
C THR A 135 -0.16 21.23 -10.57
N ILE A 136 1.03 21.36 -11.17
CA ILE A 136 1.60 20.31 -12.03
C ILE A 136 1.87 19.04 -11.20
N GLN A 137 2.49 19.17 -10.04
CA GLN A 137 2.85 18.04 -9.19
C GLN A 137 1.64 17.37 -8.55
N ARG A 138 0.55 18.10 -8.29
CA ARG A 138 -0.66 17.59 -7.62
C ARG A 138 -1.24 16.33 -8.29
N GLN A 139 -1.07 16.19 -9.61
CA GLN A 139 -1.51 15.01 -10.36
C GLN A 139 -0.73 13.74 -9.99
N HIS A 140 0.45 13.91 -9.41
CA HIS A 140 1.37 12.84 -9.05
C HIS A 140 1.49 12.64 -7.53
N LEU A 141 0.73 13.40 -6.72
CA LEU A 141 0.70 13.22 -5.28
C LEU A 141 -0.29 12.11 -4.88
N PRO A 142 -0.06 11.45 -3.72
CA PRO A 142 -0.99 10.49 -3.14
C PRO A 142 -2.37 11.11 -2.89
N ASN A 143 -3.39 10.28 -2.96
CA ASN A 143 -4.78 10.63 -2.66
C ASN A 143 -5.27 9.97 -1.35
N ASP A 144 -6.54 10.20 -0.99
CA ASP A 144 -7.15 9.66 0.24
C ASP A 144 -7.14 8.11 0.27
N GLU A 145 -7.22 7.46 -0.90
CA GLU A 145 -7.17 6.00 -0.99
C GLU A 145 -5.76 5.48 -0.72
N ASP A 146 -4.72 6.21 -1.15
CA ASP A 146 -3.32 5.88 -0.82
C ASP A 146 -3.06 6.00 0.68
N GLN A 147 -3.57 7.06 1.33
CA GLN A 147 -3.46 7.25 2.77
C GLN A 147 -4.20 6.14 3.53
N THR A 148 -5.45 5.86 3.16
CA THR A 148 -6.25 4.77 3.73
C THR A 148 -5.57 3.42 3.52
N GLY A 149 -5.01 3.17 2.34
CA GLY A 149 -4.27 1.95 2.02
C GLY A 149 -3.01 1.77 2.88
N ALA A 150 -2.28 2.84 3.14
CA ALA A 150 -1.11 2.84 4.04
C ALA A 150 -1.52 2.59 5.49
N ALA A 151 -2.63 3.17 5.97
CA ALA A 151 -3.17 2.92 7.30
C ALA A 151 -3.57 1.43 7.48
N LYS A 152 -4.30 0.87 6.53
CA LYS A 152 -4.64 -0.57 6.50
C LYS A 152 -3.39 -1.47 6.44
N ALA A 153 -2.33 -1.00 5.80
CA ALA A 153 -1.06 -1.72 5.78
C ALA A 153 -0.40 -1.77 7.17
N LEU A 154 -0.43 -0.67 7.94
CA LEU A 154 0.07 -0.64 9.33
C LEU A 154 -0.73 -1.57 10.24
N ILE A 155 -2.06 -1.57 10.15
CA ILE A 155 -2.94 -2.49 10.88
C ILE A 155 -2.61 -3.95 10.55
N ARG A 156 -2.43 -4.28 9.27
CA ARG A 156 -2.00 -5.62 8.83
C ARG A 156 -0.66 -6.04 9.41
N LEU A 157 0.32 -5.12 9.46
CA LEU A 157 1.62 -5.37 10.08
C LEU A 157 1.48 -5.62 11.57
N GLN A 158 0.65 -4.84 12.26
CA GLN A 158 0.32 -5.02 13.67
C GLN A 158 -0.16 -6.44 13.94
N ASP A 159 -1.13 -6.91 13.16
CA ASP A 159 -1.70 -8.24 13.29
C ASP A 159 -0.71 -9.35 12.99
N THR A 160 -0.08 -9.28 11.81
CA THR A 160 0.83 -10.33 11.34
C THR A 160 1.98 -10.57 12.29
N TYR A 161 2.58 -9.48 12.79
CA TYR A 161 3.78 -9.52 13.65
C TYR A 161 3.47 -9.37 15.14
N LYS A 162 2.19 -9.31 15.53
CA LYS A 162 1.73 -9.14 16.91
C LYS A 162 2.37 -7.94 17.60
N LEU A 163 2.38 -6.80 16.92
CA LEU A 163 2.92 -5.57 17.44
C LEU A 163 1.86 -4.84 18.26
N ASP A 164 2.23 -4.33 19.43
CA ASP A 164 1.35 -3.45 20.19
C ASP A 164 1.36 -2.01 19.61
N ALA A 165 0.26 -1.28 19.80
CA ALA A 165 0.10 0.06 19.26
C ALA A 165 1.15 1.05 19.80
N GLU A 166 1.59 0.88 21.04
CA GLU A 166 2.62 1.73 21.64
C GLU A 166 3.99 1.52 20.97
N THR A 167 4.35 0.28 20.66
CA THR A 167 5.58 -0.07 19.93
C THR A 167 5.58 0.56 18.54
N ILE A 168 4.46 0.48 17.82
CA ILE A 168 4.33 1.09 16.49
C ILE A 168 4.34 2.62 16.60
N SER A 169 3.57 3.21 17.53
CA SER A 169 3.46 4.65 17.67
C SER A 169 4.81 5.30 18.07
N ARG A 170 5.67 4.59 18.78
CA ARG A 170 7.03 5.03 19.09
C ARG A 170 8.05 4.75 18.00
N GLY A 171 7.65 4.14 16.89
CA GLY A 171 8.54 3.74 15.79
C GLY A 171 9.58 2.68 16.18
N ASN A 172 9.32 1.89 17.23
CA ASN A 172 10.24 0.88 17.74
C ASN A 172 10.09 -0.46 16.99
N LEU A 173 10.37 -0.45 15.70
CA LEU A 173 10.29 -1.64 14.85
C LEU A 173 11.67 -2.29 14.69
N PRO A 174 11.74 -3.63 14.50
CA PRO A 174 13.00 -4.33 14.30
C PRO A 174 13.69 -3.91 12.99
N GLY A 175 15.01 -3.67 13.03
CA GLY A 175 15.79 -3.34 11.83
C GLY A 175 15.65 -1.91 11.30
N VAL A 176 14.96 -1.02 12.02
CA VAL A 176 14.77 0.39 11.63
C VAL A 176 16.06 1.20 11.82
N LYS A 177 16.45 1.95 10.78
CA LYS A 177 17.58 2.90 10.81
C LYS A 177 17.14 4.31 11.20
N HIS A 178 15.96 4.75 10.76
CA HIS A 178 15.40 6.07 11.02
C HIS A 178 14.10 5.91 11.79
N LYS A 179 14.09 6.40 13.03
CA LYS A 179 12.90 6.35 13.90
C LYS A 179 12.07 7.61 13.73
N THR A 180 10.78 7.43 13.57
CA THR A 180 9.75 8.46 13.66
C THR A 180 8.64 7.95 14.56
N SER A 181 8.02 8.83 15.35
CA SER A 181 6.88 8.50 16.18
C SER A 181 5.59 8.99 15.52
N LEU A 182 4.49 8.28 15.76
CA LEU A 182 3.15 8.74 15.41
C LEU A 182 2.65 9.70 16.49
N THR A 183 1.98 10.77 16.04
CA THR A 183 1.28 11.70 16.91
C THR A 183 -0.07 11.14 17.37
N ALA A 184 -0.71 11.80 18.33
CA ALA A 184 -2.07 11.47 18.74
C ALA A 184 -3.05 11.57 17.55
N GLU A 185 -2.84 12.53 16.66
CA GLU A 185 -3.62 12.71 15.42
C GLU A 185 -3.42 11.53 14.46
N ASP A 186 -2.18 11.08 14.25
CA ASP A 186 -1.89 9.90 13.41
C ASP A 186 -2.56 8.64 13.97
N CYS A 187 -2.52 8.45 15.29
CA CYS A 187 -3.18 7.33 15.96
C CYS A 187 -4.71 7.40 15.80
N TYR A 188 -5.28 8.61 15.92
CA TYR A 188 -6.71 8.84 15.67
C TYR A 188 -7.10 8.50 14.23
N GLU A 189 -6.32 8.94 13.24
CA GLU A 189 -6.58 8.62 11.82
C GLU A 189 -6.55 7.10 11.54
N LEU A 190 -5.60 6.36 12.15
CA LEU A 190 -5.58 4.89 12.07
C LEU A 190 -6.86 4.27 12.66
N GLY A 191 -7.27 4.74 13.85
CA GLY A 191 -8.51 4.29 14.49
C GLY A 191 -9.76 4.63 13.68
N LYS A 192 -9.80 5.80 13.04
CA LYS A 192 -10.89 6.24 12.17
C LYS A 192 -11.00 5.41 10.89
N VAL A 193 -9.87 5.03 10.27
CA VAL A 193 -9.86 4.10 9.13
C VAL A 193 -10.41 2.74 9.55
N ALA A 194 -9.99 2.20 10.69
CA ALA A 194 -10.52 0.96 11.23
C ALA A 194 -12.04 1.05 11.51
N TYR A 195 -12.50 2.16 12.08
CA TYR A 195 -13.92 2.40 12.35
C TYR A 195 -14.77 2.41 11.07
N THR A 196 -14.27 3.03 10.01
CA THR A 196 -14.94 3.07 8.70
C THR A 196 -15.10 1.67 8.10
N ASP A 197 -14.13 0.80 8.35
CA ASP A 197 -14.16 -0.61 7.93
C ASP A 197 -14.97 -1.51 8.92
N THR A 198 -15.61 -0.94 9.94
CA THR A 198 -16.29 -1.69 11.02
C THR A 198 -15.39 -2.61 11.84
N ASP A 199 -14.09 -2.36 11.79
CA ASP A 199 -13.09 -3.05 12.60
C ASP A 199 -12.96 -2.36 13.97
N TYR A 200 -13.91 -2.68 14.84
CA TYR A 200 -13.98 -2.07 16.18
C TYR A 200 -12.85 -2.49 17.09
N TYR A 201 -12.21 -3.64 16.83
CA TYR A 201 -11.03 -4.08 17.57
C TYR A 201 -9.87 -3.11 17.38
N HIS A 202 -9.48 -2.83 16.14
CA HIS A 202 -8.40 -1.90 15.86
C HIS A 202 -8.80 -0.45 16.12
N THR A 203 -10.08 -0.11 15.97
CA THR A 203 -10.60 1.20 16.40
C THR A 203 -10.33 1.42 17.90
N GLU A 204 -10.69 0.47 18.75
CA GLU A 204 -10.44 0.56 20.19
C GLU A 204 -8.95 0.71 20.48
N VAL A 205 -8.12 -0.14 19.89
CA VAL A 205 -6.65 -0.16 20.11
C VAL A 205 -6.00 1.19 19.75
N TRP A 206 -6.33 1.75 18.60
CA TRP A 206 -5.70 2.99 18.13
C TRP A 206 -6.28 4.25 18.77
N MET A 207 -7.59 4.26 19.08
CA MET A 207 -8.21 5.35 19.84
C MET A 207 -7.72 5.39 21.29
N GLU A 208 -7.50 4.24 21.94
CA GLU A 208 -6.84 4.20 23.26
C GLU A 208 -5.43 4.77 23.22
N GLN A 209 -4.66 4.44 22.17
CA GLN A 209 -3.32 4.97 22.02
C GLN A 209 -3.33 6.49 21.82
N ALA A 210 -4.24 7.01 20.98
CA ALA A 210 -4.44 8.44 20.79
C ALA A 210 -4.82 9.15 22.10
N LEU A 211 -5.79 8.59 22.84
CA LEU A 211 -6.22 9.13 24.13
C LEU A 211 -5.09 9.15 25.16
N LYS A 212 -4.27 8.09 25.22
CA LYS A 212 -3.11 7.99 26.09
C LYS A 212 -2.09 9.10 25.82
N GLN A 213 -1.82 9.42 24.55
CA GLN A 213 -0.91 10.50 24.16
C GLN A 213 -1.48 11.88 24.52
N LEU A 214 -2.78 12.10 24.27
CA LEU A 214 -3.48 13.32 24.68
C LEU A 214 -3.54 13.49 26.20
N ASP A 215 -3.69 12.40 26.95
CA ASP A 215 -3.68 12.42 28.42
C ASP A 215 -2.26 12.70 28.97
N ALA A 216 -1.23 12.31 28.25
CA ALA A 216 0.16 12.65 28.57
C ALA A 216 0.51 14.12 28.25
N GLY A 217 -0.42 14.91 27.68
CA GLY A 217 -0.23 16.33 27.41
C GLY A 217 0.29 16.65 26.01
N GLU A 218 0.22 15.74 25.07
CA GLU A 218 0.57 16.01 23.67
C GLU A 218 -0.37 17.07 23.10
N VAL A 219 0.21 18.08 22.44
CA VAL A 219 -0.56 19.12 21.73
C VAL A 219 -0.99 18.58 20.38
N SER A 220 -2.29 18.55 20.12
CA SER A 220 -2.87 18.01 18.89
C SER A 220 -4.03 18.90 18.41
N THR A 221 -4.34 18.82 17.13
CA THR A 221 -5.54 19.45 16.55
C THR A 221 -6.81 18.66 16.90
N ILE A 222 -6.66 17.36 17.26
CA ILE A 222 -7.77 16.50 17.67
C ILE A 222 -7.96 16.61 19.18
N ASP A 223 -9.20 16.81 19.61
CA ASP A 223 -9.58 16.87 21.01
C ASP A 223 -9.92 15.50 21.61
N LYS A 224 -9.91 15.43 22.94
CA LYS A 224 -10.26 14.20 23.67
C LYS A 224 -11.72 13.82 23.50
N ILE A 225 -12.62 14.76 23.22
CA ILE A 225 -14.04 14.54 23.05
C ILE A 225 -14.25 13.69 21.80
N THR A 226 -13.63 14.10 20.69
CA THR A 226 -13.69 13.36 19.41
C THR A 226 -13.16 11.93 19.57
N VAL A 227 -12.00 11.76 20.22
CA VAL A 227 -11.41 10.41 20.42
C VAL A 227 -12.31 9.54 21.29
N LEU A 228 -12.84 10.07 22.41
CA LEU A 228 -13.72 9.35 23.33
C LEU A 228 -15.04 8.94 22.67
N ASP A 229 -15.56 9.72 21.73
CA ASP A 229 -16.79 9.42 21.02
C ASP A 229 -16.63 8.16 20.14
N TYR A 230 -15.56 8.04 19.37
CA TYR A 230 -15.26 6.84 18.60
C TYR A 230 -14.93 5.65 19.52
N LEU A 231 -14.12 5.89 20.54
CA LEU A 231 -13.66 4.84 21.47
C LEU A 231 -14.82 4.21 22.23
N SER A 232 -15.71 5.01 22.82
CA SER A 232 -16.85 4.50 23.60
C SER A 232 -17.76 3.62 22.77
N TYR A 233 -18.02 4.00 21.53
CA TYR A 233 -18.82 3.20 20.62
C TYR A 233 -18.11 1.92 20.16
N ALA A 234 -16.83 1.97 19.86
CA ALA A 234 -16.06 0.80 19.48
C ALA A 234 -15.99 -0.24 20.60
N VAL A 235 -15.76 0.20 21.84
CA VAL A 235 -15.78 -0.66 23.04
C VAL A 235 -17.15 -1.30 23.26
N TYR A 236 -18.24 -0.55 23.05
CA TYR A 236 -19.59 -1.10 23.08
C TYR A 236 -19.77 -2.20 22.03
N GLN A 237 -19.33 -1.98 20.79
CA GLN A 237 -19.42 -2.98 19.72
C GLN A 237 -18.57 -4.23 19.97
N GLN A 238 -17.51 -4.12 20.78
CA GLN A 238 -16.71 -5.26 21.26
C GLN A 238 -17.38 -6.01 22.44
N GLY A 239 -18.52 -5.50 22.94
CA GLY A 239 -19.29 -6.14 23.99
C GLY A 239 -18.91 -5.74 25.43
N ASP A 240 -17.98 -4.82 25.63
CA ASP A 240 -17.60 -4.29 26.95
C ASP A 240 -18.48 -3.08 27.30
N LEU A 241 -19.67 -3.37 27.81
CA LEU A 241 -20.66 -2.35 28.13
C LEU A 241 -20.25 -1.49 29.35
N ASP A 242 -19.55 -2.08 30.33
CA ASP A 242 -19.12 -1.36 31.54
C ASP A 242 -18.09 -0.29 31.17
N LYS A 243 -17.07 -0.65 30.39
CA LYS A 243 -16.04 0.28 29.90
C LYS A 243 -16.61 1.32 28.94
N ALA A 244 -17.54 0.94 28.04
CA ALA A 244 -18.22 1.88 27.15
C ALA A 244 -18.99 2.95 27.93
N LEU A 245 -19.68 2.55 29.01
CA LEU A 245 -20.40 3.47 29.89
C LEU A 245 -19.45 4.42 30.64
N GLU A 246 -18.32 3.92 31.13
CA GLU A 246 -17.28 4.75 31.79
C GLU A 246 -16.73 5.82 30.84
N LEU A 247 -16.35 5.41 29.63
CA LEU A 247 -15.84 6.31 28.59
C LEU A 247 -16.86 7.36 28.16
N THR A 248 -18.13 6.96 28.02
CA THR A 248 -19.23 7.88 27.70
C THR A 248 -19.43 8.92 28.81
N LYS A 249 -19.39 8.49 30.07
CA LYS A 249 -19.45 9.42 31.21
C LYS A 249 -18.24 10.35 31.28
N ARG A 250 -17.04 9.86 30.91
CA ARG A 250 -15.84 10.68 30.80
C ARG A 250 -15.98 11.75 29.71
N LEU A 251 -16.55 11.37 28.55
CA LEU A 251 -16.84 12.31 27.47
C LEU A 251 -17.80 13.40 27.94
N LEU A 252 -18.92 13.03 28.57
CA LEU A 252 -19.93 13.98 29.03
C LEU A 252 -19.47 14.89 30.17
N LYS A 253 -18.39 14.54 30.89
CA LYS A 253 -17.72 15.48 31.81
C LYS A 253 -16.98 16.59 31.08
N LEU A 254 -16.50 16.34 29.85
CA LEU A 254 -15.80 17.31 29.01
C LEU A 254 -16.79 18.14 28.18
N ASP A 255 -17.82 17.49 27.65
CA ASP A 255 -18.89 18.13 26.87
C ASP A 255 -20.26 17.58 27.30
N PRO A 256 -20.95 18.24 28.25
CA PRO A 256 -22.28 17.81 28.74
C PRO A 256 -23.38 17.85 27.68
N GLU A 257 -23.24 18.66 26.65
CA GLU A 257 -24.26 18.85 25.60
C GLU A 257 -24.06 17.91 24.39
N HIS A 258 -23.06 17.03 24.43
CA HIS A 258 -22.75 16.13 23.33
C HIS A 258 -23.94 15.17 23.03
N GLN A 259 -24.63 15.41 21.92
CA GLN A 259 -25.90 14.74 21.60
C GLN A 259 -25.79 13.21 21.51
N ARG A 260 -24.78 12.72 20.75
CA ARG A 260 -24.58 11.27 20.57
C ARG A 260 -24.22 10.58 21.88
N ALA A 261 -23.36 11.16 22.68
CA ALA A 261 -22.95 10.59 23.95
C ALA A 261 -24.10 10.54 24.97
N ASN A 262 -24.96 11.57 25.01
CA ASN A 262 -26.18 11.55 25.82
C ASN A 262 -27.18 10.45 25.39
N GLY A 263 -27.28 10.21 24.07
CA GLY A 263 -28.08 9.11 23.54
C GLY A 263 -27.49 7.74 23.93
N ASN A 264 -26.20 7.56 23.74
CA ASN A 264 -25.45 6.34 24.07
C ASN A 264 -25.52 6.07 25.59
N LEU A 265 -25.40 7.08 26.45
CA LEU A 265 -25.48 6.93 27.90
C LEU A 265 -26.82 6.27 28.32
N ARG A 266 -27.94 6.84 27.84
CA ARG A 266 -29.27 6.29 28.14
C ARG A 266 -29.43 4.87 27.65
N TYR A 267 -28.94 4.58 26.48
CA TYR A 267 -29.02 3.25 25.88
C TYR A 267 -28.17 2.24 26.66
N PHE A 268 -26.92 2.58 27.01
CA PHE A 268 -26.02 1.71 27.76
C PHE A 268 -26.52 1.46 29.18
N GLU A 269 -27.09 2.47 29.87
CA GLU A 269 -27.69 2.30 31.17
C GLU A 269 -28.93 1.38 31.13
N TYR A 270 -29.75 1.48 30.06
CA TYR A 270 -30.85 0.58 29.82
C TYR A 270 -30.37 -0.87 29.63
N MET A 271 -29.40 -1.10 28.77
CA MET A 271 -28.82 -2.43 28.51
C MET A 271 -28.20 -3.05 29.78
N MET A 272 -27.50 -2.25 30.59
CA MET A 272 -26.96 -2.68 31.88
C MET A 272 -28.05 -3.11 32.85
N ALA A 273 -29.14 -2.38 32.91
CA ALA A 273 -30.29 -2.72 33.78
C ALA A 273 -30.97 -4.02 33.33
N ASP A 274 -31.06 -4.24 32.01
CA ASP A 274 -31.67 -5.44 31.43
C ASP A 274 -30.79 -6.68 31.67
N GLN A 275 -29.50 -6.60 31.45
CA GLN A 275 -28.53 -7.67 31.77
C GLN A 275 -28.54 -8.05 33.27
N LYS A 276 -28.70 -7.07 34.16
CA LYS A 276 -28.83 -7.33 35.60
C LYS A 276 -30.12 -8.08 35.93
N LYS A 277 -31.25 -7.75 35.27
CA LYS A 277 -32.51 -8.46 35.41
C LYS A 277 -32.43 -9.91 34.93
N GLU A 278 -31.81 -10.13 33.75
CA GLU A 278 -31.60 -11.48 33.21
C GLU A 278 -30.71 -12.33 34.13
N LYS A 279 -29.57 -11.79 34.59
CA LYS A 279 -28.70 -12.48 35.56
C LYS A 279 -29.44 -12.79 36.89
N SER A 280 -30.26 -11.90 37.37
CA SER A 280 -31.05 -12.14 38.60
C SER A 280 -32.14 -13.20 38.40
N SER A 281 -32.76 -13.25 37.22
CA SER A 281 -33.77 -14.26 36.88
C SER A 281 -33.17 -15.65 36.63
N LEU A 282 -31.94 -15.72 36.10
CA LEU A 282 -31.18 -16.98 35.97
C LEU A 282 -30.63 -17.48 37.31
N ALA A 283 -30.16 -16.59 38.18
CA ALA A 283 -29.66 -16.94 39.51
C ALA A 283 -30.75 -17.54 40.39
N GLN A 284 -32.02 -17.14 40.21
CA GLN A 284 -33.18 -17.75 40.91
C GLN A 284 -33.53 -19.15 40.37
N LYS A 285 -32.98 -19.57 39.23
CA LYS A 285 -33.26 -20.89 38.62
C LYS A 285 -32.12 -21.91 38.77
N THR A 286 -30.98 -21.54 39.32
CA THR A 286 -29.82 -22.42 39.48
C THR A 286 -29.10 -22.15 40.81
N GLU A 287 -29.68 -22.67 41.92
CA GLU A 287 -28.87 -23.02 43.07
C GLU A 287 -28.28 -24.40 42.80
N GLU A 288 -27.10 -24.46 42.21
CA GLU A 288 -26.06 -25.50 42.36
C GLU A 288 -24.92 -25.28 41.39
N ASN A 289 -23.72 -25.04 41.96
CA ASN A 289 -22.42 -25.15 41.36
C ASN A 289 -22.03 -24.20 40.18
N LYS A 290 -21.23 -23.16 40.50
CA LYS A 290 -19.80 -23.06 40.05
C LYS A 290 -19.23 -21.70 40.44
N SER A 291 -18.07 -21.72 41.12
CA SER A 291 -17.10 -20.64 41.13
C SER A 291 -16.75 -20.29 39.67
N GLY A 292 -17.43 -19.33 39.11
CA GLY A 292 -17.21 -18.82 37.77
C GLY A 292 -16.22 -17.64 37.85
N ASP A 293 -15.05 -17.86 37.34
CA ASP A 293 -14.10 -16.86 36.92
C ASP A 293 -14.86 -15.72 36.21
N VAL A 294 -14.68 -14.48 36.66
CA VAL A 294 -15.17 -13.29 35.97
C VAL A 294 -14.40 -13.22 34.66
N SER A 295 -14.97 -13.79 33.61
CA SER A 295 -14.46 -13.69 32.27
C SER A 295 -14.36 -12.20 31.93
N GLN A 296 -13.16 -11.64 32.06
CA GLN A 296 -12.82 -10.42 31.34
C GLN A 296 -13.15 -10.70 29.88
N THR A 297 -14.10 -9.96 29.32
CA THR A 297 -14.41 -10.01 27.88
C THR A 297 -13.11 -9.71 27.15
N LYS A 298 -12.49 -10.78 26.64
CA LYS A 298 -11.23 -10.69 25.92
C LYS A 298 -11.55 -9.99 24.61
N ARG A 299 -10.88 -8.87 24.33
CA ARG A 299 -10.91 -8.23 23.01
C ARG A 299 -10.63 -9.30 21.95
N GLU A 300 -11.55 -9.51 21.05
CA GLU A 300 -11.38 -10.47 19.98
C GLU A 300 -11.19 -9.75 18.65
N ARG A 301 -10.11 -10.11 17.96
CA ARG A 301 -9.89 -9.71 16.59
C ARG A 301 -11.02 -10.23 15.71
N PRO A 302 -11.50 -9.46 14.70
CA PRO A 302 -12.51 -9.92 13.75
C PRO A 302 -12.16 -11.27 13.14
N LYS A 303 -13.17 -12.11 12.90
CA LYS A 303 -12.96 -13.39 12.21
C LYS A 303 -12.47 -13.14 10.79
N ASP A 304 -11.37 -13.79 10.45
CA ASP A 304 -10.78 -13.71 9.12
C ASP A 304 -11.45 -14.67 8.14
N TYR A 305 -11.52 -14.27 6.87
CA TYR A 305 -12.05 -15.13 5.80
C TYR A 305 -11.09 -16.26 5.41
N LEU A 306 -9.78 -16.12 5.72
CA LEU A 306 -8.74 -17.09 5.38
C LEU A 306 -8.60 -18.16 6.47
N PRO A 307 -8.96 -19.43 6.22
CA PRO A 307 -8.92 -20.47 7.24
C PRO A 307 -7.55 -20.71 7.85
N GLU A 308 -6.49 -20.57 7.03
CA GLU A 308 -5.11 -20.77 7.46
C GLU A 308 -4.42 -19.49 7.98
N ARG A 309 -5.14 -18.39 8.23
CA ARG A 309 -4.56 -17.10 8.67
C ARG A 309 -3.58 -17.26 9.82
N GLN A 310 -3.93 -18.02 10.83
CA GLN A 310 -3.06 -18.21 11.99
C GLN A 310 -1.76 -18.96 11.64
N LYS A 311 -1.82 -19.98 10.76
CA LYS A 311 -0.63 -20.69 10.30
C LYS A 311 0.27 -19.76 9.48
N TYR A 312 -0.33 -19.00 8.56
CA TYR A 312 0.35 -18.02 7.73
C TYR A 312 1.09 -16.99 8.57
N GLU A 313 0.42 -16.34 9.52
CA GLU A 313 1.01 -15.32 10.39
C GLU A 313 2.12 -15.88 11.29
N LYS A 314 1.96 -17.11 11.83
CA LYS A 314 3.02 -17.78 12.59
C LYS A 314 4.28 -17.96 11.76
N LEU A 315 4.14 -18.40 10.51
CA LEU A 315 5.27 -18.56 9.60
C LEU A 315 5.94 -17.23 9.27
N CYS A 316 5.15 -16.17 9.07
CA CYS A 316 5.68 -14.83 8.84
C CYS A 316 6.48 -14.28 10.03
N ARG A 317 6.20 -14.74 11.24
CA ARG A 317 6.99 -14.43 12.45
C ARG A 317 8.17 -15.37 12.68
N GLY A 318 8.39 -16.34 11.78
CA GLY A 318 9.45 -17.35 11.96
C GLY A 318 9.10 -18.48 12.92
N GLU A 319 7.83 -18.60 13.32
CA GLU A 319 7.31 -19.69 14.17
C GLU A 319 6.97 -20.93 13.32
N GLY A 320 7.88 -21.30 12.42
CA GLY A 320 7.70 -22.45 11.50
C GLY A 320 7.79 -23.81 12.19
N ILE A 321 7.38 -24.84 11.45
CA ILE A 321 7.54 -26.23 11.91
C ILE A 321 9.03 -26.58 11.90
N LYS A 322 9.55 -27.01 13.05
CA LYS A 322 10.90 -27.55 13.12
C LYS A 322 10.89 -28.95 12.50
N LEU A 323 11.72 -29.16 11.48
CA LEU A 323 11.93 -30.47 10.89
C LEU A 323 12.44 -31.45 11.95
N THR A 324 11.97 -32.69 11.86
CA THR A 324 12.56 -33.77 12.69
C THR A 324 14.03 -33.93 12.33
N PRO A 325 14.88 -34.39 13.27
CA PRO A 325 16.32 -34.62 13.00
C PRO A 325 16.58 -35.52 11.80
N ARG A 326 15.69 -36.49 11.54
CA ARG A 326 15.78 -37.37 10.39
C ARG A 326 15.55 -36.62 9.06
N ARG A 327 14.52 -35.77 8.99
CA ARG A 327 14.23 -34.96 7.81
C ARG A 327 15.30 -33.90 7.59
N GLN A 328 15.78 -33.27 8.67
CA GLN A 328 16.84 -32.27 8.58
C GLN A 328 18.16 -32.86 8.02
N LYS A 329 18.49 -34.10 8.37
CA LYS A 329 19.65 -34.82 7.82
C LYS A 329 19.54 -35.16 6.33
N SER A 330 18.33 -35.10 5.75
CA SER A 330 18.10 -35.37 4.31
C SER A 330 18.24 -34.09 3.46
N LEU A 331 18.40 -32.92 4.07
CA LEU A 331 18.65 -31.68 3.35
C LEU A 331 20.15 -31.50 3.10
N PHE A 332 20.50 -31.13 1.89
CA PHE A 332 21.89 -31.01 1.46
C PHE A 332 22.19 -29.61 0.89
N CYS A 333 23.42 -29.16 1.17
CA CYS A 333 24.07 -28.11 0.41
C CYS A 333 25.05 -28.77 -0.55
N ARG A 334 25.03 -28.37 -1.82
CA ARG A 334 25.90 -28.98 -2.84
C ARG A 334 26.29 -27.94 -3.90
N TYR A 335 27.35 -28.26 -4.63
CA TYR A 335 27.65 -27.63 -5.89
C TYR A 335 26.96 -28.41 -7.03
N SER A 336 26.24 -27.71 -7.91
CA SER A 336 25.57 -28.28 -9.06
C SER A 336 26.23 -27.82 -10.35
N ASP A 337 26.54 -28.74 -11.23
CA ASP A 337 27.04 -28.47 -12.57
C ASP A 337 25.91 -28.39 -13.61
N ALA A 338 24.66 -28.26 -13.16
CA ALA A 338 23.48 -28.21 -14.01
C ALA A 338 23.44 -29.38 -15.02
N ASN A 339 23.60 -30.60 -14.52
CA ASN A 339 23.64 -31.82 -15.31
C ASN A 339 24.74 -31.82 -16.41
N ARG A 340 25.95 -31.45 -16.03
CA ARG A 340 27.15 -31.30 -16.87
C ARG A 340 27.03 -30.24 -17.97
N ASN A 341 26.26 -29.19 -17.70
CA ASN A 341 26.23 -28.04 -18.60
C ASN A 341 27.64 -27.40 -18.65
N PRO A 342 28.24 -27.17 -19.82
CA PRO A 342 29.61 -26.67 -19.95
C PRO A 342 29.88 -25.38 -19.17
N SER A 343 28.91 -24.48 -19.09
CA SER A 343 29.01 -23.21 -18.36
C SER A 343 29.17 -23.42 -16.84
N TYR A 344 28.61 -24.49 -16.29
CA TYR A 344 28.58 -24.77 -14.85
C TYR A 344 29.56 -25.86 -14.40
N VAL A 345 30.15 -26.62 -15.32
CA VAL A 345 31.24 -27.53 -14.98
C VAL A 345 32.46 -26.77 -14.44
N LEU A 346 32.79 -25.62 -15.05
CA LEU A 346 33.91 -24.79 -14.61
C LEU A 346 33.57 -23.90 -13.41
N LYS A 347 32.30 -23.46 -13.30
CA LYS A 347 31.80 -22.62 -12.21
C LYS A 347 30.47 -23.17 -11.69
N PRO A 348 30.50 -24.24 -10.88
CA PRO A 348 29.30 -24.87 -10.38
C PRO A 348 28.50 -23.93 -9.47
N VAL A 349 27.18 -24.13 -9.47
CA VAL A 349 26.24 -23.29 -8.73
C VAL A 349 26.05 -23.84 -7.32
N LYS A 350 26.01 -22.95 -6.34
CA LYS A 350 25.69 -23.29 -4.96
C LYS A 350 24.19 -23.57 -4.83
N GLN A 351 23.84 -24.78 -4.45
CA GLN A 351 22.47 -25.26 -4.28
C GLN A 351 22.24 -25.72 -2.85
N GLN A 352 21.14 -25.29 -2.24
CA GLN A 352 20.72 -25.66 -0.90
C GLN A 352 19.28 -26.16 -0.93
N ASP A 353 19.02 -27.32 -0.34
CA ASP A 353 17.66 -27.79 -0.14
C ASP A 353 17.07 -27.05 1.08
N GLU A 354 16.00 -26.28 0.89
CA GLU A 354 15.27 -25.57 1.96
C GLU A 354 14.22 -26.50 2.60
N TRP A 355 13.61 -27.35 1.79
CA TRP A 355 12.57 -28.28 2.22
C TRP A 355 12.58 -29.55 1.36
N ASP A 356 12.18 -30.68 1.93
CA ASP A 356 12.24 -31.98 1.29
C ASP A 356 10.97 -32.39 0.52
N LYS A 357 9.78 -32.07 1.07
CA LYS A 357 8.45 -32.40 0.49
C LYS A 357 7.44 -31.28 0.78
N PRO A 358 7.02 -30.49 -0.23
CA PRO A 358 7.54 -30.47 -1.60
C PRO A 358 9.03 -30.07 -1.60
N ARG A 359 9.77 -30.46 -2.61
CA ARG A 359 11.17 -30.08 -2.71
C ARG A 359 11.31 -28.61 -3.06
N ILE A 360 11.85 -27.83 -2.12
CA ILE A 360 12.13 -26.41 -2.29
C ILE A 360 13.64 -26.23 -2.30
N ILE A 361 14.17 -25.63 -3.36
CA ILE A 361 15.60 -25.48 -3.60
C ILE A 361 15.95 -24.00 -3.64
N ARG A 362 17.00 -23.62 -2.90
CA ARG A 362 17.63 -22.29 -3.02
C ARG A 362 18.90 -22.38 -3.84
N TYR A 363 19.04 -21.47 -4.79
CA TYR A 363 20.28 -21.22 -5.53
C TYR A 363 20.92 -19.95 -4.99
N ILE A 364 22.20 -20.02 -4.61
CA ILE A 364 22.93 -18.93 -3.95
C ILE A 364 23.86 -18.26 -4.97
N ASP A 365 24.01 -16.94 -4.90
CA ASP A 365 24.84 -16.12 -5.80
C ASP A 365 24.48 -16.33 -7.29
N ILE A 366 23.19 -16.42 -7.59
CA ILE A 366 22.71 -16.81 -8.92
C ILE A 366 22.41 -15.62 -9.84
N ILE A 367 22.27 -14.44 -9.30
CA ILE A 367 22.08 -13.20 -10.03
C ILE A 367 22.97 -12.11 -9.41
N SER A 368 23.71 -11.40 -10.25
CA SER A 368 24.66 -10.37 -9.81
C SER A 368 23.96 -9.05 -9.48
N ASP A 369 24.64 -8.18 -8.70
CA ASP A 369 24.13 -6.85 -8.39
C ASP A 369 23.88 -6.01 -9.64
N GLN A 370 24.76 -6.09 -10.65
CA GLN A 370 24.58 -5.37 -11.91
C GLN A 370 23.33 -5.83 -12.67
N GLU A 371 23.09 -7.15 -12.72
CA GLU A 371 21.89 -7.69 -13.34
C GLU A 371 20.63 -7.28 -12.57
N ILE A 372 20.67 -7.32 -11.23
CA ILE A 372 19.57 -6.89 -10.36
C ILE A 372 19.22 -5.43 -10.63
N GLU A 373 20.20 -4.54 -10.61
CA GLU A 373 19.92 -3.11 -10.84
C GLU A 373 19.39 -2.87 -12.26
N ARG A 374 19.92 -3.56 -13.28
CA ARG A 374 19.37 -3.45 -14.64
C ARG A 374 17.92 -3.93 -14.74
N VAL A 375 17.57 -5.04 -14.10
CA VAL A 375 16.18 -5.54 -14.05
C VAL A 375 15.28 -4.52 -13.37
N LYS A 376 15.71 -3.92 -12.25
CA LYS A 376 14.94 -2.88 -11.54
C LYS A 376 14.77 -1.62 -12.39
N GLU A 377 15.81 -1.16 -13.08
CA GLU A 377 15.75 0.01 -13.98
C GLU A 377 14.69 -0.18 -15.07
N LEU A 378 14.68 -1.35 -15.71
CA LEU A 378 13.71 -1.68 -16.76
C LEU A 378 12.28 -1.79 -16.21
N ALA A 379 12.11 -2.31 -14.99
CA ALA A 379 10.82 -2.53 -14.37
C ALA A 379 10.20 -1.25 -13.79
N LYS A 380 10.99 -0.37 -13.14
CA LYS A 380 10.49 0.82 -12.41
C LYS A 380 9.46 1.64 -13.18
N PRO A 381 9.69 2.08 -14.44
CA PRO A 381 8.74 2.91 -15.17
C PRO A 381 7.46 2.16 -15.58
N ARG A 382 7.46 0.84 -15.52
CA ARG A 382 6.35 -0.05 -15.93
C ARG A 382 5.57 -0.61 -14.75
N LEU A 383 5.99 -0.34 -13.51
CA LEU A 383 5.31 -0.85 -12.32
C LEU A 383 3.85 -0.37 -12.29
N ARG A 384 2.92 -1.32 -12.26
CA ARG A 384 1.48 -1.11 -12.10
C ARG A 384 0.98 -1.97 -10.96
N ARG A 385 -0.14 -1.60 -10.37
CA ARG A 385 -0.80 -2.43 -9.35
C ARG A 385 -0.90 -3.87 -9.86
N ALA A 386 -0.40 -4.82 -9.09
CA ALA A 386 -0.43 -6.22 -9.48
C ALA A 386 -1.88 -6.71 -9.61
N THR A 387 -2.18 -7.35 -10.73
CA THR A 387 -3.49 -7.94 -11.02
C THR A 387 -3.45 -9.44 -10.87
N ILE A 388 -4.61 -10.02 -10.64
CA ILE A 388 -4.85 -11.47 -10.70
C ILE A 388 -5.82 -11.75 -11.84
N SER A 389 -5.76 -12.94 -12.39
CA SER A 389 -6.81 -13.41 -13.30
C SER A 389 -8.00 -13.87 -12.47
N ASN A 390 -9.17 -13.30 -12.73
CA ASN A 390 -10.42 -13.76 -12.12
C ASN A 390 -10.72 -15.19 -12.61
N PRO A 391 -10.86 -16.18 -11.73
CA PRO A 391 -11.00 -17.58 -12.14
C PRO A 391 -12.29 -17.89 -12.90
N ILE A 392 -13.29 -17.00 -12.82
CA ILE A 392 -14.59 -17.18 -13.50
C ILE A 392 -14.61 -16.44 -14.84
N THR A 393 -14.10 -15.21 -14.89
CA THR A 393 -14.22 -14.34 -16.06
C THR A 393 -12.95 -14.27 -16.91
N GLY A 394 -11.79 -14.72 -16.39
CA GLY A 394 -10.47 -14.56 -17.01
C GLY A 394 -9.95 -13.12 -17.02
N VAL A 395 -10.76 -12.13 -16.59
CA VAL A 395 -10.38 -10.72 -16.61
C VAL A 395 -9.34 -10.41 -15.54
N LEU A 396 -8.34 -9.60 -15.88
CA LEU A 396 -7.35 -9.14 -14.92
C LEU A 396 -7.93 -8.05 -14.02
N GLU A 397 -7.93 -8.30 -12.70
CA GLU A 397 -8.44 -7.37 -11.70
C GLU A 397 -7.47 -7.21 -10.53
N THR A 398 -7.57 -6.08 -9.81
CA THR A 398 -6.80 -5.87 -8.58
C THR A 398 -7.46 -6.58 -7.42
N ALA A 399 -6.66 -7.20 -6.56
CA ALA A 399 -7.17 -7.92 -5.39
C ALA A 399 -6.59 -7.36 -4.09
N HIS A 400 -7.43 -7.33 -3.05
CA HIS A 400 -7.03 -6.89 -1.70
C HIS A 400 -5.98 -7.83 -1.05
N TYR A 401 -5.95 -9.08 -1.46
CA TYR A 401 -5.00 -10.08 -0.97
C TYR A 401 -3.65 -10.10 -1.69
N ARG A 402 -3.49 -9.30 -2.78
CA ARG A 402 -2.21 -9.11 -3.49
C ARG A 402 -1.83 -7.63 -3.50
N ILE A 403 -0.97 -7.22 -2.57
CA ILE A 403 -0.56 -5.83 -2.38
C ILE A 403 0.91 -5.69 -2.79
N SER A 404 1.11 -5.39 -4.05
CA SER A 404 2.41 -5.12 -4.67
C SER A 404 2.20 -4.44 -6.01
N LYS A 405 3.27 -3.89 -6.59
CA LYS A 405 3.31 -3.48 -8.00
C LYS A 405 4.18 -4.42 -8.78
N SER A 406 3.81 -4.70 -10.01
CA SER A 406 4.56 -5.57 -10.90
C SER A 406 4.73 -4.98 -12.30
N ALA A 407 5.76 -5.45 -12.98
CA ALA A 407 6.07 -5.18 -14.38
C ALA A 407 6.49 -6.48 -15.05
N TRP A 408 6.26 -6.59 -16.34
CA TRP A 408 6.65 -7.73 -17.15
C TRP A 408 7.77 -7.33 -18.09
N LEU A 409 8.82 -8.17 -18.17
CA LEU A 409 10.00 -7.93 -18.98
C LEU A 409 10.20 -9.10 -19.97
N SER A 410 10.17 -8.77 -21.25
CA SER A 410 10.41 -9.74 -22.31
C SER A 410 11.89 -10.08 -22.44
N GLY A 411 12.20 -11.36 -22.74
CA GLY A 411 13.57 -11.80 -23.01
C GLY A 411 14.19 -11.16 -24.24
N TYR A 412 13.39 -10.59 -25.13
CA TYR A 412 13.86 -9.96 -26.38
C TYR A 412 14.24 -8.49 -26.22
N GLU A 413 13.80 -7.82 -25.16
CA GLU A 413 14.00 -6.37 -25.00
C GLU A 413 15.36 -5.98 -24.41
N ASP A 414 15.98 -6.87 -23.65
CA ASP A 414 17.28 -6.60 -23.05
C ASP A 414 18.13 -7.87 -22.93
N PRO A 415 19.43 -7.81 -23.31
CA PRO A 415 20.33 -8.96 -23.21
C PRO A 415 20.47 -9.54 -21.79
N VAL A 416 20.27 -8.72 -20.74
CA VAL A 416 20.31 -9.21 -19.35
C VAL A 416 19.14 -10.14 -19.08
N ILE A 417 17.92 -9.79 -19.53
CA ILE A 417 16.75 -10.63 -19.35
C ILE A 417 16.91 -11.94 -20.10
N ASN A 418 17.42 -11.91 -21.31
CA ASN A 418 17.71 -13.13 -22.09
C ASN A 418 18.71 -14.04 -21.37
N ARG A 419 19.81 -13.50 -20.84
CA ARG A 419 20.77 -14.29 -20.06
C ARG A 419 20.17 -14.89 -18.80
N ILE A 420 19.27 -14.16 -18.13
CA ILE A 420 18.55 -14.66 -16.96
C ILE A 420 17.66 -15.85 -17.36
N ASN A 421 16.90 -15.73 -18.44
CA ASN A 421 16.05 -16.82 -18.96
C ASN A 421 16.89 -18.04 -19.33
N GLN A 422 18.02 -17.86 -20.04
CA GLN A 422 18.92 -18.96 -20.38
C GLN A 422 19.48 -19.65 -19.13
N ARG A 423 19.87 -18.87 -18.13
CA ARG A 423 20.35 -19.39 -16.83
C ARG A 423 19.30 -20.26 -16.14
N ILE A 424 18.03 -19.84 -16.11
CA ILE A 424 16.94 -20.62 -15.54
C ILE A 424 16.78 -21.94 -16.30
N GLN A 425 16.79 -21.89 -17.63
CA GLN A 425 16.73 -23.11 -18.47
C GLN A 425 17.88 -24.06 -18.19
N ASP A 426 19.11 -23.57 -18.13
CA ASP A 426 20.30 -24.38 -17.90
C ASP A 426 20.28 -25.07 -16.54
N LEU A 427 19.81 -24.37 -15.49
CA LEU A 427 19.82 -24.88 -14.12
C LEU A 427 18.67 -25.82 -13.82
N THR A 428 17.51 -25.57 -14.39
CA THR A 428 16.31 -26.40 -14.17
C THR A 428 16.24 -27.58 -15.15
N GLY A 429 16.90 -27.48 -16.30
CA GLY A 429 16.75 -28.36 -17.43
C GLY A 429 15.41 -28.21 -18.17
N LEU A 430 14.55 -27.31 -17.74
CA LEU A 430 13.24 -27.06 -18.32
C LEU A 430 13.33 -26.07 -19.48
N ASP A 431 12.45 -26.21 -20.47
CA ASP A 431 12.32 -25.24 -21.56
C ASP A 431 11.62 -23.97 -21.05
N VAL A 432 12.21 -22.81 -21.33
CA VAL A 432 11.64 -21.52 -20.95
C VAL A 432 11.03 -20.77 -22.13
N SER A 433 11.03 -21.34 -23.33
CA SER A 433 10.49 -20.67 -24.53
C SER A 433 8.97 -20.46 -24.46
N THR A 434 8.26 -21.30 -23.73
CA THR A 434 6.83 -21.25 -23.47
C THR A 434 6.49 -20.69 -22.09
N ALA A 435 7.50 -20.31 -21.31
CA ALA A 435 7.31 -19.68 -20.00
C ALA A 435 6.78 -18.26 -20.15
N GLU A 436 6.08 -17.79 -19.12
CA GLU A 436 5.67 -16.39 -19.06
C GLU A 436 6.89 -15.45 -19.07
N GLU A 437 6.69 -14.18 -19.43
CA GLU A 437 7.74 -13.16 -19.30
C GLU A 437 8.25 -13.07 -17.86
N LEU A 438 9.40 -12.45 -17.65
CA LEU A 438 9.93 -12.24 -16.30
C LEU A 438 9.08 -11.20 -15.58
N GLN A 439 8.27 -11.65 -14.61
CA GLN A 439 7.53 -10.72 -13.76
C GLN A 439 8.44 -10.17 -12.68
N VAL A 440 8.57 -8.84 -12.61
CA VAL A 440 9.28 -8.15 -11.53
C VAL A 440 8.24 -7.55 -10.58
N ALA A 441 8.34 -7.84 -9.30
CA ALA A 441 7.43 -7.32 -8.29
C ALA A 441 8.17 -6.54 -7.20
N ASN A 442 7.59 -5.39 -6.83
CA ASN A 442 8.03 -4.58 -5.70
C ASN A 442 6.89 -4.47 -4.68
N TYR A 443 7.25 -4.69 -3.42
CA TYR A 443 6.34 -4.63 -2.29
C TYR A 443 6.60 -3.35 -1.49
N GLY A 444 5.54 -2.61 -1.20
CA GLY A 444 5.56 -1.43 -0.34
C GLY A 444 5.37 -1.76 1.14
N VAL A 445 4.95 -0.77 1.91
CA VAL A 445 4.66 -0.91 3.35
C VAL A 445 3.56 -1.94 3.56
N GLY A 446 3.82 -2.98 4.37
CA GLY A 446 2.87 -4.06 4.60
C GLY A 446 2.45 -4.82 3.34
N GLY A 447 3.17 -4.64 2.23
CA GLY A 447 2.92 -5.33 0.97
C GLY A 447 3.06 -6.83 1.13
N GLN A 448 2.07 -7.57 0.61
CA GLN A 448 1.94 -9.02 0.78
C GLN A 448 1.33 -9.68 -0.45
N TYR A 449 1.38 -10.99 -0.48
CA TYR A 449 0.52 -11.83 -1.32
C TYR A 449 0.07 -13.02 -0.47
N GLU A 450 -1.21 -13.09 -0.17
CA GLU A 450 -1.79 -14.12 0.69
C GLU A 450 -1.65 -15.53 0.11
N PRO A 451 -1.89 -16.59 0.90
CA PRO A 451 -1.75 -17.97 0.45
C PRO A 451 -2.53 -18.27 -0.83
N HIS A 452 -1.81 -18.68 -1.88
CA HIS A 452 -2.32 -18.97 -3.22
C HIS A 452 -1.55 -20.14 -3.86
N PHE A 453 -2.05 -20.61 -4.97
CA PHE A 453 -1.38 -21.56 -5.85
C PHE A 453 -0.87 -20.84 -7.09
N ASP A 454 0.26 -21.25 -7.61
CA ASP A 454 0.76 -20.75 -8.90
C ASP A 454 0.21 -21.54 -10.10
N PHE A 455 -0.37 -22.70 -9.86
CA PHE A 455 -0.99 -23.54 -10.91
C PHE A 455 -2.51 -23.36 -10.93
N GLY A 456 -3.13 -23.57 -12.10
CA GLY A 456 -4.58 -23.65 -12.26
C GLY A 456 -5.11 -24.95 -11.65
N ARG A 457 -6.10 -24.82 -10.77
CA ARG A 457 -6.69 -25.94 -10.03
C ARG A 457 -7.70 -26.71 -10.90
N LYS A 458 -8.12 -27.89 -10.44
CA LYS A 458 -9.14 -28.72 -11.13
C LYS A 458 -10.50 -28.01 -11.29
N ASP A 459 -10.82 -27.13 -10.36
CA ASP A 459 -12.03 -26.29 -10.38
C ASP A 459 -11.87 -25.02 -11.26
N GLU A 460 -10.69 -24.82 -11.88
CA GLU A 460 -10.35 -23.73 -12.77
C GLU A 460 -9.91 -24.25 -14.17
N PRO A 461 -10.76 -24.99 -14.92
CA PRO A 461 -10.36 -25.69 -16.14
C PRO A 461 -9.89 -24.79 -17.27
N ASP A 462 -10.25 -23.53 -17.22
CA ASP A 462 -9.87 -22.52 -18.22
C ASP A 462 -8.67 -21.67 -17.80
N ALA A 463 -8.06 -21.95 -16.63
CA ALA A 463 -6.84 -21.29 -16.20
C ALA A 463 -5.73 -21.48 -17.25
N PHE A 464 -5.12 -20.37 -17.70
CA PHE A 464 -4.06 -20.32 -18.72
C PHE A 464 -4.45 -20.82 -20.13
N LYS A 465 -5.73 -21.09 -20.41
CA LYS A 465 -6.20 -21.58 -21.69
C LYS A 465 -5.85 -20.63 -22.86
N GLU A 466 -5.97 -19.33 -22.63
CA GLU A 466 -5.62 -18.31 -23.62
C GLU A 466 -4.13 -18.31 -23.98
N LEU A 467 -3.26 -18.69 -23.06
CA LEU A 467 -1.82 -18.79 -23.31
C LEU A 467 -1.48 -19.98 -24.22
N GLY A 468 -2.30 -21.04 -24.22
CA GLY A 468 -2.10 -22.24 -25.03
C GLY A 468 -0.83 -23.04 -24.69
N THR A 469 -0.25 -22.82 -23.51
CA THR A 469 1.02 -23.39 -23.03
C THR A 469 0.85 -24.45 -21.94
N GLY A 470 -0.39 -24.76 -21.59
CA GLY A 470 -0.71 -25.67 -20.48
C GLY A 470 -0.59 -24.98 -19.11
N ASN A 471 -0.57 -25.78 -18.05
CA ASN A 471 -0.52 -25.28 -16.69
C ASN A 471 0.91 -24.87 -16.29
N ARG A 472 1.07 -24.14 -15.19
CA ARG A 472 2.37 -23.74 -14.62
C ARG A 472 3.00 -24.90 -13.88
N ILE A 473 3.97 -25.56 -14.51
CA ILE A 473 4.65 -26.75 -13.97
C ILE A 473 5.61 -26.44 -12.83
N ALA A 474 6.25 -25.25 -12.87
CA ALA A 474 7.25 -24.86 -11.89
C ALA A 474 7.34 -23.34 -11.74
N THR A 475 7.79 -22.92 -10.56
CA THR A 475 8.06 -21.51 -10.23
C THR A 475 9.54 -21.32 -9.89
N TRP A 476 10.13 -20.30 -10.49
CA TRP A 476 11.44 -19.79 -10.17
C TRP A 476 11.29 -18.35 -9.64
N LEU A 477 11.73 -18.11 -8.40
CA LEU A 477 11.60 -16.84 -7.69
C LEU A 477 12.98 -16.28 -7.33
N PHE A 478 13.40 -15.15 -7.90
CA PHE A 478 14.59 -14.43 -7.46
C PHE A 478 14.28 -13.47 -6.32
N TYR A 479 15.20 -13.38 -5.36
CA TYR A 479 15.26 -12.28 -4.40
C TYR A 479 16.28 -11.24 -4.85
N MET A 480 15.81 -10.04 -5.18
CA MET A 480 16.62 -8.94 -5.72
C MET A 480 16.91 -7.86 -4.68
N SER A 481 16.55 -8.09 -3.43
CA SER A 481 16.88 -7.25 -2.28
C SER A 481 16.94 -8.08 -1.01
N ASP A 482 17.72 -7.61 -0.04
CA ASP A 482 17.55 -8.02 1.34
C ASP A 482 16.37 -7.27 1.95
N VAL A 483 15.73 -7.88 2.93
CA VAL A 483 14.60 -7.31 3.68
C VAL A 483 14.98 -7.28 5.15
N ALA A 484 14.96 -6.09 5.76
CA ALA A 484 15.42 -5.91 7.14
C ALA A 484 14.54 -6.66 8.15
N ALA A 485 13.22 -6.73 7.90
CA ALA A 485 12.29 -7.51 8.70
C ALA A 485 11.03 -7.88 7.89
N GLY A 486 10.54 -9.09 8.10
CA GLY A 486 9.37 -9.62 7.39
C GLY A 486 9.68 -10.09 5.96
N GLY A 487 8.65 -10.15 5.13
CA GLY A 487 8.78 -10.43 3.69
C GLY A 487 9.17 -11.86 3.31
N ALA A 488 9.10 -12.85 4.19
CA ALA A 488 9.38 -14.25 3.88
C ALA A 488 8.43 -14.80 2.81
N THR A 489 8.88 -15.82 2.06
CA THR A 489 8.00 -16.68 1.27
C THR A 489 7.69 -17.90 2.11
N VAL A 490 6.41 -18.17 2.39
CA VAL A 490 6.00 -19.22 3.32
C VAL A 490 5.05 -20.20 2.66
N PHE A 491 5.09 -21.46 3.13
CA PHE A 491 4.27 -22.56 2.64
C PHE A 491 3.41 -23.08 3.81
N PRO A 492 2.18 -22.55 4.01
CA PRO A 492 1.36 -22.84 5.19
C PRO A 492 0.99 -24.31 5.37
N GLU A 493 0.82 -25.06 4.27
CA GLU A 493 0.45 -26.48 4.34
C GLU A 493 1.56 -27.34 4.93
N VAL A 494 2.82 -27.04 4.61
CA VAL A 494 3.95 -27.82 5.08
C VAL A 494 4.74 -27.16 6.22
N GLY A 495 4.44 -25.89 6.51
CA GLY A 495 5.07 -25.15 7.60
C GLY A 495 6.49 -24.65 7.28
N ALA A 496 6.85 -24.55 5.99
CA ALA A 496 8.13 -24.02 5.55
C ALA A 496 8.12 -22.50 5.43
N ALA A 497 9.27 -21.87 5.71
CA ALA A 497 9.48 -20.44 5.53
C ALA A 497 10.87 -20.18 4.94
N VAL A 498 10.90 -19.43 3.84
CA VAL A 498 12.13 -19.07 3.11
C VAL A 498 12.30 -17.54 3.17
N TRP A 499 13.40 -17.11 3.81
CA TRP A 499 13.67 -15.70 4.01
C TRP A 499 14.38 -15.09 2.80
N PRO A 500 14.04 -13.85 2.40
CA PRO A 500 14.73 -13.13 1.33
C PRO A 500 16.22 -12.97 1.62
N GLN A 501 17.02 -13.27 0.61
CA GLN A 501 18.45 -13.01 0.59
C GLN A 501 18.81 -12.53 -0.82
N LYS A 502 19.32 -11.32 -0.95
CA LYS A 502 19.67 -10.71 -2.24
C LYS A 502 20.64 -11.61 -3.02
N GLY A 503 20.42 -11.74 -4.31
CA GLY A 503 21.27 -12.56 -5.18
C GLY A 503 20.93 -14.04 -5.21
N THR A 504 19.92 -14.47 -4.45
CA THR A 504 19.46 -15.88 -4.43
C THR A 504 18.19 -16.08 -5.24
N ALA A 505 17.91 -17.32 -5.61
CA ALA A 505 16.65 -17.75 -6.19
C ALA A 505 16.10 -18.99 -5.49
N VAL A 506 14.79 -19.13 -5.47
CA VAL A 506 14.09 -20.30 -4.95
C VAL A 506 13.30 -20.95 -6.07
N PHE A 507 13.34 -22.28 -6.12
CA PHE A 507 12.68 -23.07 -7.15
C PHE A 507 11.86 -24.19 -6.50
N TRP A 508 10.67 -24.43 -7.04
CA TRP A 508 9.82 -25.59 -6.71
C TRP A 508 8.96 -25.98 -7.91
N TYR A 509 8.57 -27.24 -7.95
CA TYR A 509 7.56 -27.72 -8.88
C TYR A 509 6.16 -27.46 -8.31
N ASN A 510 5.24 -26.99 -9.14
CA ASN A 510 3.83 -26.76 -8.81
C ASN A 510 2.97 -27.99 -9.07
N LEU A 511 3.41 -28.84 -10.01
CA LEU A 511 2.72 -30.07 -10.42
C LEU A 511 3.57 -31.31 -10.13
N PHE A 512 2.91 -32.40 -9.85
CA PHE A 512 3.53 -33.72 -9.88
C PHE A 512 3.92 -34.15 -11.31
N PRO A 513 4.76 -35.15 -11.49
CA PRO A 513 5.05 -35.72 -12.82
C PRO A 513 3.82 -36.25 -13.58
N SER A 514 2.74 -36.57 -12.88
CA SER A 514 1.45 -36.96 -13.46
C SER A 514 0.72 -35.77 -14.15
N GLY A 515 1.14 -34.52 -13.89
CA GLY A 515 0.41 -33.32 -14.30
C GLY A 515 -0.59 -32.81 -13.27
N GLU A 516 -0.83 -33.56 -12.20
CA GLU A 516 -1.70 -33.12 -11.10
C GLU A 516 -1.04 -32.05 -10.26
N GLY A 517 -1.84 -31.11 -9.73
CA GLY A 517 -1.37 -30.03 -8.86
C GLY A 517 -0.85 -30.53 -7.51
N ASP A 518 0.34 -30.11 -7.11
CA ASP A 518 0.83 -30.35 -5.76
C ASP A 518 0.28 -29.29 -4.80
N TYR A 519 -0.81 -29.59 -4.13
CA TYR A 519 -1.47 -28.69 -3.18
C TYR A 519 -0.61 -28.35 -1.96
N SER A 520 0.45 -29.11 -1.69
CA SER A 520 1.41 -28.80 -0.65
C SER A 520 2.29 -27.59 -0.97
N THR A 521 2.30 -27.14 -2.23
CA THR A 521 3.01 -25.95 -2.71
C THR A 521 2.22 -24.63 -2.54
N ARG A 522 1.04 -24.67 -1.89
CA ARG A 522 0.35 -23.45 -1.50
C ARG A 522 1.28 -22.54 -0.74
N HIS A 523 1.50 -21.32 -1.24
CA HIS A 523 2.51 -20.43 -0.69
C HIS A 523 2.04 -18.98 -0.63
N ALA A 524 2.77 -18.15 0.11
CA ALA A 524 2.44 -16.75 0.33
C ALA A 524 3.71 -15.91 0.45
N ALA A 525 3.59 -14.62 0.13
CA ALA A 525 4.57 -13.60 0.48
C ALA A 525 4.11 -12.86 1.74
N CYS A 526 4.84 -13.00 2.83
CA CYS A 526 4.57 -12.28 4.08
C CYS A 526 4.66 -10.77 3.90
N PRO A 527 3.89 -9.99 4.67
CA PRO A 527 4.00 -8.54 4.68
C PRO A 527 5.44 -8.10 4.94
N VAL A 528 5.89 -7.10 4.20
CA VAL A 528 7.19 -6.46 4.46
C VAL A 528 7.02 -5.57 5.67
N LEU A 529 7.71 -5.90 6.77
CA LEU A 529 7.64 -5.11 8.01
C LEU A 529 8.57 -3.90 7.93
N VAL A 530 9.84 -4.13 7.59
CA VAL A 530 10.84 -3.07 7.41
C VAL A 530 11.75 -3.39 6.24
N GLY A 531 11.95 -2.43 5.38
CA GLY A 531 12.83 -2.54 4.22
C GLY A 531 12.07 -2.53 2.89
N ASN A 532 12.76 -2.94 1.84
CA ASN A 532 12.27 -2.91 0.47
C ASN A 532 12.42 -4.30 -0.15
N LYS A 533 11.30 -4.92 -0.52
CA LYS A 533 11.31 -6.25 -1.11
C LYS A 533 11.11 -6.17 -2.63
N TRP A 534 12.16 -6.58 -3.37
CA TRP A 534 12.11 -6.80 -4.80
C TRP A 534 12.29 -8.28 -5.10
N VAL A 535 11.39 -8.81 -5.90
CA VAL A 535 11.48 -10.19 -6.41
C VAL A 535 11.21 -10.22 -7.90
N SER A 536 11.64 -11.29 -8.56
CA SER A 536 11.14 -11.59 -9.91
C SER A 536 10.80 -13.07 -10.06
N ASN A 537 9.66 -13.32 -10.68
CA ASN A 537 9.10 -14.64 -10.91
C ASN A 537 9.25 -15.04 -12.37
N LYS A 538 9.58 -16.31 -12.59
CA LYS A 538 9.49 -16.98 -13.89
C LYS A 538 8.61 -18.21 -13.73
N TRP A 539 7.43 -18.19 -14.32
CA TRP A 539 6.54 -19.34 -14.36
C TRP A 539 6.78 -20.14 -15.62
N ILE A 540 7.13 -21.40 -15.44
CA ILE A 540 7.44 -22.35 -16.52
C ILE A 540 6.20 -23.18 -16.75
N HIS A 541 5.80 -23.34 -18.02
CA HIS A 541 4.60 -24.05 -18.43
C HIS A 541 4.89 -25.48 -18.89
N GLU A 542 3.84 -26.30 -18.97
CA GLU A 542 3.95 -27.73 -19.35
C GLU A 542 4.45 -27.91 -20.78
N ARG A 543 3.99 -27.08 -21.73
CA ARG A 543 4.37 -27.19 -23.13
C ARG A 543 5.87 -27.01 -23.32
N GLY A 544 6.50 -27.95 -24.06
CA GLY A 544 7.95 -27.99 -24.27
C GLY A 544 8.70 -28.83 -23.23
N GLN A 545 8.00 -29.38 -22.22
CA GLN A 545 8.62 -30.20 -21.18
C GLN A 545 8.49 -31.70 -21.46
N GLU A 546 7.82 -32.12 -22.52
CA GLU A 546 7.41 -33.50 -22.80
C GLU A 546 8.59 -34.47 -22.80
N PHE A 547 9.79 -34.01 -23.23
CA PHE A 547 11.03 -34.80 -23.24
C PHE A 547 12.04 -34.40 -22.18
N ARG A 548 11.72 -33.37 -21.35
CA ARG A 548 12.61 -32.86 -20.31
C ARG A 548 12.23 -33.34 -18.92
N ARG A 549 10.95 -33.44 -18.64
CA ARG A 549 10.41 -34.02 -17.41
C ARG A 549 9.51 -35.18 -17.74
N ARG A 550 9.95 -36.40 -17.35
CA ARG A 550 9.16 -37.60 -17.61
C ARG A 550 7.82 -37.54 -16.91
N CYS A 551 6.76 -37.95 -17.62
CA CYS A 551 5.45 -38.14 -17.03
C CYS A 551 5.44 -39.41 -16.17
N ASN A 552 4.65 -39.41 -15.11
CA ASN A 552 4.37 -40.61 -14.31
C ASN A 552 2.87 -40.91 -14.36
N LEU A 553 2.52 -42.20 -14.24
CA LEU A 553 1.13 -42.65 -14.20
C LEU A 553 0.55 -42.62 -12.78
N SER A 554 1.41 -42.57 -11.76
CA SER A 554 0.99 -42.40 -10.38
C SER A 554 0.63 -40.94 -10.12
N GLU A 555 -0.50 -40.68 -9.47
CA GLU A 555 -1.03 -39.34 -9.24
C GLU A 555 -0.08 -38.47 -8.37
N PHE A 556 0.66 -39.10 -7.47
CA PHE A 556 1.47 -38.44 -6.44
C PHE A 556 2.97 -38.72 -6.48
N ASP A 557 3.45 -39.38 -7.53
CA ASP A 557 4.89 -39.72 -7.67
C ASP A 557 5.64 -38.78 -8.60
#